data_6eaaa2ee34ce26e0eaf4bf7c99202fdf
#
_entry.id   6eaaa2ee34ce26e0eaf4bf7c99202fdf
#
_cell.length_a   1.000
_cell.length_b   1.000
_cell.length_c   1.000
_cell.angle_alpha   90.00
_cell.angle_beta   90.00
_cell.angle_gamma   90.00
#
_symmetry.space_group_name_H-M   'P 1'
#
loop_
_entity.id
_entity.type
_entity.pdbx_description
1 polymer ?
#
loop_
_entity_poly.entity_id
_entity_poly.type
_entity_poly.pdbx_seq_one_letter_code
_entity_poly.pdbx_strand_id
1 'polypeptide(L)'
;MRIAVTGASGKLGVAVVDHLRERGHAVTAFDAVGARGDDFVHVDLTDTGQVMDALAGVEERHSGLDAIVHLAATPAPGIRPDTVLLQDNLAMTIAVFQAARRLNIARIVHASSETLLGLPLDEAPPSVPIDEQQPTRPNFQYAIGKHLEEELGRKLCRIDERLAITGLRFSNVMAPEDYAEFESWQHDPAVRRWNLWGYIDRRDGAQAVERALAAREPGSGYATYIIAAADTVMRRDSAELLEAEFPEVPRSRPIEGRETLLSIDAARRELGYEPVHSWLDER
;
A
#
# COMPACT_ATOMS: atom_id res chain seq x y z
N MET A 1 10.48 16.69 -6.85
CA MET A 1 11.40 15.56 -6.62
C MET A 1 11.50 14.74 -7.89
N ARG A 2 12.62 14.00 -8.06
CA ARG A 2 12.79 12.94 -9.06
C ARG A 2 12.48 11.61 -8.37
N ILE A 3 11.45 10.93 -8.83
CA ILE A 3 10.87 9.78 -8.12
C ILE A 3 10.86 8.56 -9.04
N ALA A 4 11.40 7.44 -8.57
CA ALA A 4 11.20 6.14 -9.19
C ALA A 4 9.90 5.52 -8.66
N VAL A 5 9.03 5.05 -9.54
CA VAL A 5 7.84 4.28 -9.18
C VAL A 5 7.94 2.88 -9.76
N THR A 6 8.12 1.87 -8.93
CA THR A 6 8.11 0.46 -9.37
C THR A 6 6.71 -0.11 -9.28
N GLY A 7 6.37 -1.09 -10.12
CA GLY A 7 4.99 -1.55 -10.26
C GLY A 7 4.09 -0.51 -10.91
N ALA A 8 4.68 0.34 -11.75
CA ALA A 8 4.04 1.51 -12.35
C ALA A 8 2.86 1.18 -13.27
N SER A 9 2.81 -0.03 -13.83
CA SER A 9 1.73 -0.49 -14.70
C SER A 9 0.56 -1.14 -13.94
N GLY A 10 0.71 -1.32 -12.62
CA GLY A 10 -0.35 -1.89 -11.78
C GLY A 10 -1.50 -0.91 -11.50
N LYS A 11 -2.63 -1.41 -10.96
CA LYS A 11 -3.85 -0.61 -10.67
C LYS A 11 -3.53 0.64 -9.84
N LEU A 12 -2.77 0.51 -8.76
CA LEU A 12 -2.32 1.65 -7.94
C LEU A 12 -1.19 2.43 -8.62
N GLY A 13 -0.26 1.73 -9.28
CA GLY A 13 0.93 2.33 -9.90
C GLY A 13 0.60 3.39 -10.93
N VAL A 14 -0.35 3.11 -11.83
CA VAL A 14 -0.83 4.09 -12.83
C VAL A 14 -1.34 5.36 -12.14
N ALA A 15 -2.21 5.21 -11.14
CA ALA A 15 -2.76 6.37 -10.42
C ALA A 15 -1.67 7.17 -9.69
N VAL A 16 -0.67 6.49 -9.11
CA VAL A 16 0.46 7.13 -8.43
C VAL A 16 1.34 7.90 -9.42
N VAL A 17 1.66 7.29 -10.58
CA VAL A 17 2.48 7.96 -11.61
C VAL A 17 1.78 9.22 -12.11
N ASP A 18 0.48 9.13 -12.45
CA ASP A 18 -0.29 10.26 -12.96
C ASP A 18 -0.39 11.36 -11.89
N HIS A 19 -0.81 11.02 -10.67
CA HIS A 19 -0.93 11.95 -9.57
C HIS A 19 0.38 12.69 -9.26
N LEU A 20 1.50 11.98 -9.16
CA LEU A 20 2.80 12.60 -8.86
C LEU A 20 3.26 13.53 -9.99
N ARG A 21 2.99 13.19 -11.27
CA ARG A 21 3.28 14.06 -12.42
C ARG A 21 2.41 15.31 -12.40
N GLU A 22 1.11 15.20 -12.12
CA GLU A 22 0.18 16.33 -11.96
C GLU A 22 0.62 17.27 -10.83
N ARG A 23 1.27 16.74 -9.80
CA ARG A 23 1.85 17.50 -8.69
C ARG A 23 3.25 18.09 -9.00
N GLY A 24 3.72 17.95 -10.24
CA GLY A 24 4.97 18.56 -10.72
C GLY A 24 6.24 17.78 -10.35
N HIS A 25 6.13 16.49 -10.00
CA HIS A 25 7.31 15.65 -9.81
C HIS A 25 7.81 15.06 -11.13
N ALA A 26 9.12 14.90 -11.26
CA ALA A 26 9.71 14.12 -12.35
C ALA A 26 9.64 12.63 -11.99
N VAL A 27 8.80 11.87 -12.69
CA VAL A 27 8.56 10.47 -12.39
C VAL A 27 9.09 9.56 -13.47
N THR A 28 9.99 8.65 -13.10
CA THR A 28 10.41 7.52 -13.93
C THR A 28 9.65 6.26 -13.49
N ALA A 29 8.94 5.66 -14.42
CA ALA A 29 8.14 4.47 -14.21
C ALA A 29 8.98 3.20 -14.44
N PHE A 30 8.92 2.23 -13.53
CA PHE A 30 9.65 0.96 -13.59
C PHE A 30 8.68 -0.20 -13.47
N ASP A 31 8.72 -1.12 -14.44
CA ASP A 31 7.91 -2.33 -14.38
C ASP A 31 8.48 -3.42 -15.31
N ALA A 32 8.11 -4.67 -15.09
CA ALA A 32 8.40 -5.78 -16.00
C ALA A 32 7.48 -5.79 -17.23
N VAL A 33 6.33 -5.10 -17.15
CA VAL A 33 5.33 -4.99 -18.21
C VAL A 33 4.92 -3.53 -18.39
N GLY A 34 4.55 -3.13 -19.61
CA GLY A 34 4.10 -1.77 -19.90
C GLY A 34 4.51 -1.30 -21.30
N ALA A 35 3.97 -0.16 -21.70
CA ALA A 35 4.35 0.47 -22.97
C ALA A 35 5.70 1.18 -22.84
N ARG A 36 6.56 1.04 -23.85
CA ARG A 36 7.82 1.80 -23.92
C ARG A 36 7.52 3.29 -24.05
N GLY A 37 8.28 4.10 -23.31
CA GLY A 37 8.21 5.55 -23.34
C GLY A 37 9.49 6.15 -22.80
N ASP A 38 9.67 7.47 -22.94
CA ASP A 38 10.90 8.15 -22.52
C ASP A 38 11.10 8.09 -20.99
N ASP A 39 9.99 8.03 -20.23
CA ASP A 39 10.01 7.97 -18.77
C ASP A 39 9.70 6.55 -18.23
N PHE A 40 9.86 5.50 -19.06
CA PHE A 40 9.58 4.12 -18.67
C PHE A 40 10.81 3.23 -18.83
N VAL A 41 11.12 2.47 -17.78
CA VAL A 41 12.22 1.50 -17.75
C VAL A 41 11.66 0.11 -17.54
N HIS A 42 11.90 -0.80 -18.50
CA HIS A 42 11.63 -2.21 -18.31
C HIS A 42 12.69 -2.84 -17.41
N VAL A 43 12.26 -3.45 -16.31
CA VAL A 43 13.16 -4.04 -15.32
C VAL A 43 12.53 -5.26 -14.67
N ASP A 44 13.28 -6.35 -14.57
CA ASP A 44 12.95 -7.46 -13.69
C ASP A 44 13.48 -7.14 -12.29
N LEU A 45 12.58 -6.81 -11.37
CA LEU A 45 12.95 -6.43 -10.02
C LEU A 45 13.44 -7.60 -9.16
N THR A 46 13.31 -8.83 -9.62
CA THR A 46 13.92 -10.01 -8.97
C THR A 46 15.41 -10.11 -9.28
N ASP A 47 15.89 -9.44 -10.34
CA ASP A 47 17.29 -9.35 -10.72
C ASP A 47 17.94 -8.11 -10.09
N THR A 48 18.78 -8.34 -9.07
CA THR A 48 19.46 -7.27 -8.33
C THR A 48 20.36 -6.41 -9.22
N GLY A 49 20.95 -6.97 -10.29
CA GLY A 49 21.78 -6.24 -11.25
C GLY A 49 20.96 -5.23 -12.04
N GLN A 50 19.85 -5.68 -12.64
CA GLN A 50 18.93 -4.82 -13.37
C GLN A 50 18.38 -3.70 -12.46
N VAL A 51 17.99 -4.03 -11.22
CA VAL A 51 17.51 -3.03 -10.25
C VAL A 51 18.57 -1.97 -9.97
N MET A 52 19.82 -2.39 -9.77
CA MET A 52 20.91 -1.46 -9.51
C MET A 52 21.17 -0.53 -10.70
N ASP A 53 21.24 -1.08 -11.90
CA ASP A 53 21.50 -0.31 -13.11
C ASP A 53 20.37 0.67 -13.42
N ALA A 54 19.11 0.22 -13.29
CA ALA A 54 17.93 1.04 -13.51
C ALA A 54 17.85 2.21 -12.52
N LEU A 55 18.05 1.96 -11.22
CA LEU A 55 18.00 3.01 -10.19
C LEU A 55 19.24 3.92 -10.20
N ALA A 56 20.37 3.46 -10.72
CA ALA A 56 21.56 4.27 -10.93
C ALA A 56 21.47 5.19 -12.17
N GLY A 57 20.48 4.97 -13.05
CA GLY A 57 20.28 5.76 -14.26
C GLY A 57 21.22 5.38 -15.41
N VAL A 58 21.70 4.14 -15.47
CA VAL A 58 22.61 3.67 -16.54
C VAL A 58 21.98 3.82 -17.93
N GLU A 59 20.66 3.69 -18.05
CA GLU A 59 19.92 3.89 -19.29
C GLU A 59 19.61 5.37 -19.62
N GLU A 60 20.17 6.32 -18.87
CA GLU A 60 19.99 7.77 -19.06
C GLU A 60 18.52 8.26 -19.01
N ARG A 61 17.60 7.46 -18.40
CA ARG A 61 16.19 7.81 -18.24
C ARG A 61 15.93 8.82 -17.11
N HIS A 62 16.92 9.02 -16.25
CA HIS A 62 16.93 10.04 -15.19
C HIS A 62 18.36 10.42 -14.80
N SER A 63 18.51 11.61 -14.22
CA SER A 63 19.80 12.15 -13.75
C SER A 63 20.00 11.98 -12.23
N GLY A 64 19.49 10.89 -11.67
CA GLY A 64 19.48 10.60 -10.24
C GLY A 64 18.07 10.67 -9.64
N LEU A 65 17.89 10.11 -8.47
CA LEU A 65 16.59 9.96 -7.79
C LEU A 65 16.64 10.55 -6.39
N ASP A 66 15.57 11.22 -6.00
CA ASP A 66 15.39 11.79 -4.67
C ASP A 66 14.59 10.85 -3.76
N ALA A 67 13.75 9.98 -4.36
CA ALA A 67 12.88 9.04 -3.65
C ALA A 67 12.52 7.82 -4.52
N ILE A 68 12.11 6.75 -3.85
CA ILE A 68 11.53 5.55 -4.48
C ILE A 68 10.15 5.29 -3.91
N VAL A 69 9.19 5.00 -4.79
CA VAL A 69 7.88 4.44 -4.47
C VAL A 69 7.86 3.01 -4.99
N HIS A 70 7.89 2.03 -4.06
CA HIS A 70 7.94 0.62 -4.38
C HIS A 70 6.57 -0.02 -4.24
N LEU A 71 5.87 -0.18 -5.38
CA LEU A 71 4.54 -0.79 -5.45
C LEU A 71 4.54 -2.16 -6.13
N ALA A 72 5.67 -2.54 -6.73
CA ALA A 72 5.80 -3.80 -7.43
C ALA A 72 5.63 -4.99 -6.48
N ALA A 73 4.67 -5.84 -6.76
CA ALA A 73 4.44 -7.11 -6.10
C ALA A 73 3.51 -7.97 -6.95
N THR A 74 3.53 -9.30 -6.75
CA THR A 74 2.38 -10.14 -7.10
C THR A 74 1.34 -9.94 -5.99
N PRO A 75 0.19 -9.28 -6.27
CA PRO A 75 -0.61 -8.63 -5.22
C PRO A 75 -1.56 -9.55 -4.47
N ALA A 76 -1.75 -10.79 -4.93
CA ALA A 76 -2.76 -11.69 -4.37
C ALA A 76 -2.37 -13.17 -4.50
N PRO A 77 -2.87 -14.04 -3.61
CA PRO A 77 -2.73 -15.48 -3.74
C PRO A 77 -3.44 -16.00 -5.01
N GLY A 78 -3.01 -17.16 -5.48
CA GLY A 78 -3.60 -17.83 -6.67
C GLY A 78 -3.12 -17.33 -8.04
N ILE A 79 -2.39 -16.22 -8.11
CA ILE A 79 -1.77 -15.71 -9.35
C ILE A 79 -0.51 -16.54 -9.69
N ARG A 80 0.25 -16.93 -8.65
CA ARG A 80 1.44 -17.79 -8.72
C ARG A 80 1.40 -18.80 -7.57
N PRO A 81 2.18 -19.90 -7.62
CA PRO A 81 2.36 -20.74 -6.45
C PRO A 81 2.84 -19.93 -5.24
N ASP A 82 2.30 -20.18 -4.07
CA ASP A 82 2.52 -19.37 -2.86
C ASP A 82 3.99 -19.17 -2.50
N THR A 83 4.81 -20.23 -2.65
CA THR A 83 6.26 -20.15 -2.38
C THR A 83 6.96 -19.22 -3.36
N VAL A 84 6.60 -19.28 -4.65
CA VAL A 84 7.16 -18.41 -5.69
C VAL A 84 6.75 -16.96 -5.44
N LEU A 85 5.47 -16.74 -5.10
CA LEU A 85 4.95 -15.40 -4.75
C LEU A 85 5.74 -14.78 -3.60
N LEU A 86 5.94 -15.54 -2.50
CA LEU A 86 6.70 -15.09 -1.34
C LEU A 86 8.15 -14.77 -1.71
N GLN A 87 8.81 -15.67 -2.44
CA GLN A 87 10.21 -15.50 -2.85
C GLN A 87 10.39 -14.28 -3.76
N ASP A 88 9.56 -14.14 -4.80
CA ASP A 88 9.67 -13.05 -5.76
C ASP A 88 9.40 -11.70 -5.10
N ASN A 89 8.34 -11.57 -4.30
CA ASN A 89 8.02 -10.31 -3.62
C ASN A 89 9.15 -9.88 -2.66
N LEU A 90 9.68 -10.80 -1.86
CA LEU A 90 10.81 -10.51 -1.00
C LEU A 90 12.08 -10.15 -1.78
N ALA A 91 12.37 -10.87 -2.88
CA ALA A 91 13.53 -10.59 -3.72
C ALA A 91 13.47 -9.18 -4.30
N MET A 92 12.30 -8.77 -4.83
CA MET A 92 12.09 -7.42 -5.36
C MET A 92 12.32 -6.35 -4.28
N THR A 93 11.71 -6.50 -3.10
CA THR A 93 11.86 -5.54 -2.00
C THR A 93 13.30 -5.46 -1.49
N ILE A 94 13.98 -6.61 -1.33
CA ILE A 94 15.40 -6.66 -0.94
C ILE A 94 16.26 -5.93 -1.97
N ALA A 95 16.07 -6.22 -3.27
CA ALA A 95 16.85 -5.60 -4.34
C ALA A 95 16.67 -4.07 -4.35
N VAL A 96 15.43 -3.59 -4.29
CA VAL A 96 15.11 -2.15 -4.29
C VAL A 96 15.67 -1.45 -3.05
N PHE A 97 15.45 -1.97 -1.85
CA PHE A 97 15.93 -1.33 -0.61
C PHE A 97 17.46 -1.31 -0.51
N GLN A 98 18.13 -2.37 -0.95
CA GLN A 98 19.59 -2.42 -0.95
C GLN A 98 20.20 -1.51 -2.03
N ALA A 99 19.59 -1.42 -3.21
CA ALA A 99 20.02 -0.48 -4.25
C ALA A 99 19.82 0.96 -3.78
N ALA A 100 18.68 1.31 -3.18
CA ALA A 100 18.43 2.63 -2.62
C ALA A 100 19.54 3.06 -1.64
N ARG A 101 19.89 2.19 -0.69
CA ARG A 101 20.97 2.46 0.28
C ARG A 101 22.33 2.72 -0.41
N ARG A 102 22.70 1.89 -1.38
CA ARG A 102 23.98 2.02 -2.11
C ARG A 102 24.06 3.28 -2.96
N LEU A 103 22.91 3.71 -3.50
CA LEU A 103 22.79 4.91 -4.32
C LEU A 103 22.49 6.18 -3.49
N ASN A 104 22.45 6.08 -2.15
CA ASN A 104 22.13 7.16 -1.22
C ASN A 104 20.71 7.77 -1.45
N ILE A 105 19.76 6.96 -1.92
CA ILE A 105 18.36 7.35 -2.03
C ILE A 105 17.72 7.03 -0.67
N ALA A 106 17.58 8.05 0.18
CA ALA A 106 17.20 7.87 1.57
C ALA A 106 15.68 7.75 1.80
N ARG A 107 14.85 8.24 0.88
CA ARG A 107 13.40 8.30 1.02
C ARG A 107 12.73 7.19 0.22
N ILE A 108 12.03 6.28 0.93
CA ILE A 108 11.34 5.14 0.33
C ILE A 108 9.91 5.08 0.88
N VAL A 109 8.93 4.98 0.00
CA VAL A 109 7.55 4.60 0.33
C VAL A 109 7.28 3.25 -0.31
N HIS A 110 6.78 2.27 0.43
CA HIS A 110 6.46 0.97 -0.14
C HIS A 110 5.04 0.51 0.19
N ALA A 111 4.46 -0.26 -0.73
CA ALA A 111 3.17 -0.87 -0.51
C ALA A 111 3.30 -2.04 0.47
N SER A 112 2.79 -1.85 1.69
CA SER A 112 2.41 -2.89 2.62
C SER A 112 0.94 -3.26 2.40
N SER A 113 0.28 -3.99 3.30
CA SER A 113 -1.06 -4.50 3.09
C SER A 113 -1.87 -4.60 4.38
N GLU A 114 -3.18 -4.43 4.27
CA GLU A 114 -4.13 -4.77 5.36
C GLU A 114 -4.02 -6.23 5.81
N THR A 115 -3.50 -7.11 4.94
CA THR A 115 -3.39 -8.54 5.24
C THR A 115 -2.47 -8.85 6.43
N LEU A 116 -1.56 -7.93 6.79
CA LEU A 116 -0.75 -8.06 8.00
C LEU A 116 -1.59 -8.05 9.28
N LEU A 117 -2.79 -7.49 9.21
CA LEU A 117 -3.70 -7.34 10.35
C LEU A 117 -4.55 -8.59 10.60
N GLY A 118 -4.25 -9.70 9.89
CA GLY A 118 -5.02 -10.95 9.96
C GLY A 118 -6.16 -11.01 8.95
N LEU A 119 -6.13 -10.18 7.92
CA LEU A 119 -7.12 -10.16 6.83
C LEU A 119 -6.62 -11.01 5.63
N PRO A 120 -7.44 -11.83 4.99
CA PRO A 120 -8.83 -12.19 5.35
C PRO A 120 -8.95 -12.76 6.76
N LEU A 121 -9.98 -12.33 7.51
CA LEU A 121 -10.18 -12.74 8.88
C LEU A 121 -10.43 -14.25 8.97
N ASP A 122 -9.52 -14.97 9.61
CA ASP A 122 -9.69 -16.35 10.10
C ASP A 122 -10.21 -16.38 11.53
N GLU A 123 -9.92 -15.34 12.30
CA GLU A 123 -10.44 -15.09 13.63
C GLU A 123 -10.94 -13.64 13.73
N ALA A 124 -11.88 -13.40 14.64
CA ALA A 124 -12.35 -12.04 14.90
C ALA A 124 -11.19 -11.13 15.38
N PRO A 125 -11.19 -9.85 14.98
CA PRO A 125 -10.15 -8.93 15.43
C PRO A 125 -10.25 -8.67 16.94
N PRO A 126 -9.13 -8.36 17.62
CA PRO A 126 -9.16 -8.08 19.07
C PRO A 126 -10.06 -6.89 19.43
N SER A 127 -10.14 -5.90 18.58
CA SER A 127 -11.01 -4.72 18.70
C SER A 127 -11.14 -4.02 17.35
N VAL A 128 -12.13 -3.14 17.22
CA VAL A 128 -12.34 -2.26 16.06
C VAL A 128 -12.54 -0.81 16.49
N PRO A 129 -12.15 0.18 15.64
CA PRO A 129 -11.38 0.04 14.40
C PRO A 129 -10.00 -0.59 14.66
N ILE A 130 -9.50 -1.35 13.68
CA ILE A 130 -8.13 -1.87 13.73
C ILE A 130 -7.16 -0.71 13.44
N ASP A 131 -6.13 -0.55 14.27
CA ASP A 131 -5.09 0.46 14.12
C ASP A 131 -3.68 -0.16 14.01
N GLU A 132 -2.67 0.69 13.84
CA GLU A 132 -1.27 0.27 13.68
C GLU A 132 -0.66 -0.32 14.95
N GLN A 133 -1.28 -0.13 16.12
CA GLN A 133 -0.80 -0.64 17.40
C GLN A 133 -1.18 -2.12 17.61
N GLN A 134 -2.20 -2.59 16.89
CA GLN A 134 -2.57 -4.00 16.96
C GLN A 134 -1.46 -4.88 16.39
N PRO A 135 -1.13 -5.99 17.06
CA PRO A 135 -0.11 -6.92 16.59
C PRO A 135 -0.43 -7.44 15.19
N THR A 136 0.58 -7.53 14.35
CA THR A 136 0.44 -8.19 13.05
C THR A 136 0.16 -9.68 13.22
N ARG A 137 -0.76 -10.23 12.41
CA ARG A 137 -1.24 -11.61 12.45
C ARG A 137 -1.30 -12.21 11.05
N PRO A 138 -0.17 -12.25 10.31
CA PRO A 138 -0.16 -12.78 8.95
C PRO A 138 -0.53 -14.27 8.94
N ASN A 139 -1.56 -14.64 8.19
CA ASN A 139 -2.14 -15.99 8.17
C ASN A 139 -1.99 -16.74 6.83
N PHE A 140 -1.30 -16.13 5.84
CA PHE A 140 -0.96 -16.77 4.55
C PHE A 140 0.30 -16.15 3.92
N GLN A 141 0.83 -16.80 2.88
CA GLN A 141 2.17 -16.51 2.35
C GLN A 141 2.38 -15.04 1.91
N TYR A 142 1.39 -14.44 1.24
CA TYR A 142 1.49 -13.02 0.86
C TYR A 142 1.57 -12.11 2.09
N ALA A 143 0.74 -12.34 3.10
CA ALA A 143 0.76 -11.58 4.35
C ALA A 143 2.09 -11.74 5.11
N ILE A 144 2.63 -12.98 5.14
CA ILE A 144 3.96 -13.26 5.71
C ILE A 144 5.02 -12.47 4.96
N GLY A 145 4.98 -12.45 3.63
CA GLY A 145 5.91 -11.66 2.80
C GLY A 145 5.87 -10.18 3.16
N LYS A 146 4.69 -9.58 3.21
CA LYS A 146 4.51 -8.18 3.58
C LYS A 146 4.99 -7.87 5.00
N HIS A 147 4.79 -8.79 5.94
CA HIS A 147 5.33 -8.65 7.30
C HIS A 147 6.87 -8.63 7.29
N LEU A 148 7.50 -9.53 6.55
CA LEU A 148 8.96 -9.58 6.43
C LEU A 148 9.54 -8.34 5.72
N GLU A 149 8.83 -7.77 4.74
CA GLU A 149 9.21 -6.51 4.09
C GLU A 149 9.20 -5.33 5.07
N GLU A 150 8.17 -5.22 5.94
CA GLU A 150 8.15 -4.20 7.00
C GLU A 150 9.29 -4.40 8.01
N GLU A 151 9.54 -5.64 8.45
CA GLU A 151 10.66 -5.94 9.36
C GLU A 151 12.01 -5.62 8.72
N LEU A 152 12.20 -5.95 7.44
CA LEU A 152 13.41 -5.57 6.70
C LEU A 152 13.59 -4.04 6.73
N GLY A 153 12.55 -3.28 6.41
CA GLY A 153 12.58 -1.81 6.45
C GLY A 153 12.98 -1.28 7.82
N ARG A 154 12.38 -1.79 8.90
CA ARG A 154 12.72 -1.40 10.29
C ARG A 154 14.17 -1.67 10.62
N LYS A 155 14.69 -2.86 10.25
CA LYS A 155 16.10 -3.21 10.52
C LYS A 155 17.06 -2.39 9.67
N LEU A 156 16.73 -2.10 8.41
CA LEU A 156 17.55 -1.25 7.56
C LEU A 156 17.63 0.18 8.10
N CYS A 157 16.53 0.78 8.55
CA CYS A 157 16.56 2.10 9.19
C CYS A 157 17.38 2.12 10.48
N ARG A 158 17.45 1.01 11.22
CA ARG A 158 18.29 0.91 12.42
C ARG A 158 19.79 0.88 12.11
N ILE A 159 20.20 0.29 10.99
CA ILE A 159 21.62 0.18 10.62
C ILE A 159 22.09 1.30 9.69
N ASP A 160 21.15 2.06 9.12
CA ASP A 160 21.42 3.22 8.27
C ASP A 160 20.47 4.36 8.66
N GLU A 161 20.96 5.22 9.55
CA GLU A 161 20.17 6.31 10.14
C GLU A 161 19.78 7.41 9.13
N ARG A 162 20.29 7.37 7.89
CA ARG A 162 19.88 8.29 6.82
C ARG A 162 18.53 7.95 6.25
N LEU A 163 18.08 6.69 6.39
CA LEU A 163 16.86 6.21 5.75
C LEU A 163 15.59 6.77 6.40
N ALA A 164 14.60 7.00 5.55
CA ALA A 164 13.21 7.19 5.88
C ALA A 164 12.39 6.21 5.02
N ILE A 165 11.91 5.14 5.63
CA ILE A 165 11.11 4.12 4.94
C ILE A 165 9.70 4.15 5.51
N THR A 166 8.69 4.27 4.64
CA THR A 166 7.27 4.30 5.02
C THR A 166 6.54 3.13 4.36
N GLY A 167 5.97 2.26 5.18
CA GLY A 167 5.07 1.21 4.74
C GLY A 167 3.62 1.70 4.75
N LEU A 168 2.92 1.62 3.62
CA LEU A 168 1.52 1.95 3.52
C LEU A 168 0.71 0.65 3.44
N ARG A 169 -0.01 0.31 4.53
CA ARG A 169 -0.88 -0.86 4.63
C ARG A 169 -2.19 -0.58 3.90
N PHE A 170 -2.14 -0.71 2.57
CA PHE A 170 -3.32 -0.49 1.75
C PHE A 170 -4.40 -1.52 2.03
N SER A 171 -5.63 -1.04 2.16
CA SER A 171 -6.82 -1.85 2.03
C SER A 171 -7.01 -2.27 0.56
N ASN A 172 -8.05 -3.04 0.26
CA ASN A 172 -8.31 -3.55 -1.07
C ASN A 172 -8.42 -2.41 -2.10
N VAL A 173 -7.41 -2.28 -2.96
CA VAL A 173 -7.33 -1.17 -3.94
C VAL A 173 -8.34 -1.35 -5.05
N MET A 174 -9.23 -0.36 -5.17
CA MET A 174 -10.31 -0.28 -6.15
C MET A 174 -10.10 0.88 -7.12
N ALA A 175 -10.49 0.68 -8.36
CA ALA A 175 -10.64 1.72 -9.33
C ALA A 175 -12.14 2.11 -9.46
N PRO A 176 -12.49 3.29 -9.99
CA PRO A 176 -13.91 3.66 -10.17
C PRO A 176 -14.73 2.63 -10.92
N GLU A 177 -14.16 1.96 -11.91
CA GLU A 177 -14.80 0.88 -12.66
C GLU A 177 -15.15 -0.36 -11.81
N ASP A 178 -14.43 -0.62 -10.72
CA ASP A 178 -14.69 -1.74 -9.81
C ASP A 178 -15.94 -1.49 -8.93
N TYR A 179 -16.40 -0.24 -8.79
CA TYR A 179 -17.54 0.11 -7.95
C TYR A 179 -18.87 -0.50 -8.41
N ALA A 180 -18.96 -0.88 -9.69
CA ALA A 180 -20.12 -1.59 -10.21
C ALA A 180 -20.42 -2.90 -9.46
N GLU A 181 -19.38 -3.53 -8.87
CA GLU A 181 -19.53 -4.76 -8.11
C GLU A 181 -20.16 -4.53 -6.72
N PHE A 182 -19.99 -3.32 -6.14
CA PHE A 182 -20.39 -3.04 -4.75
C PHE A 182 -21.91 -3.17 -4.55
N GLU A 183 -22.70 -2.90 -5.57
CA GLU A 183 -24.16 -3.07 -5.49
C GLU A 183 -24.55 -4.54 -5.27
N SER A 184 -23.81 -5.49 -5.85
CA SER A 184 -24.08 -6.92 -5.69
C SER A 184 -23.85 -7.41 -4.26
N TRP A 185 -22.98 -6.74 -3.49
CA TRP A 185 -22.64 -7.12 -2.12
C TRP A 185 -23.62 -6.62 -1.07
N GLN A 186 -24.51 -5.66 -1.42
CA GLN A 186 -25.43 -5.04 -0.45
C GLN A 186 -26.42 -6.02 0.16
N HIS A 187 -26.75 -7.11 -0.53
CA HIS A 187 -27.72 -8.11 -0.09
C HIS A 187 -27.13 -9.11 0.92
N ASP A 188 -25.81 -9.29 0.93
CA ASP A 188 -25.13 -10.24 1.80
C ASP A 188 -23.80 -9.65 2.32
N PRO A 189 -23.80 -9.03 3.52
CA PRO A 189 -22.59 -8.47 4.12
C PRO A 189 -21.48 -9.49 4.35
N ALA A 190 -21.81 -10.79 4.47
CA ALA A 190 -20.82 -11.84 4.70
C ALA A 190 -19.81 -11.97 3.57
N VAL A 191 -20.18 -11.58 2.33
CA VAL A 191 -19.30 -11.60 1.16
C VAL A 191 -18.04 -10.75 1.36
N ARG A 192 -18.15 -9.63 2.10
CA ARG A 192 -17.03 -8.68 2.33
C ARG A 192 -16.62 -8.55 3.80
N ARG A 193 -17.16 -9.41 4.70
CA ARG A 193 -16.77 -9.40 6.12
C ARG A 193 -15.29 -9.72 6.35
N TRP A 194 -14.67 -10.42 5.41
CA TRP A 194 -13.30 -10.90 5.51
C TRP A 194 -12.26 -9.79 5.71
N ASN A 195 -12.55 -8.55 5.26
CA ASN A 195 -11.71 -7.39 5.47
C ASN A 195 -12.48 -6.21 6.10
N LEU A 196 -13.49 -6.51 6.90
CA LEU A 196 -14.30 -5.51 7.59
C LEU A 196 -14.94 -4.50 6.62
N TRP A 197 -15.32 -4.97 5.44
CA TRP A 197 -15.92 -4.17 4.34
C TRP A 197 -15.04 -3.01 3.86
N GLY A 198 -13.73 -3.05 4.13
CA GLY A 198 -12.77 -2.02 3.75
C GLY A 198 -12.46 -2.00 2.25
N TYR A 199 -12.05 -0.84 1.77
CA TYR A 199 -11.48 -0.61 0.45
C TYR A 199 -10.65 0.67 0.45
N ILE A 200 -9.96 0.94 -0.65
CA ILE A 200 -9.31 2.21 -0.93
C ILE A 200 -9.43 2.53 -2.42
N ASP A 201 -9.87 3.74 -2.77
CA ASP A 201 -9.79 4.24 -4.14
C ASP A 201 -8.32 4.46 -4.54
N ARG A 202 -7.94 4.00 -5.74
CA ARG A 202 -6.56 4.14 -6.23
C ARG A 202 -6.07 5.60 -6.25
N ARG A 203 -6.98 6.59 -6.43
CA ARG A 203 -6.66 8.03 -6.43
C ARG A 203 -6.31 8.52 -5.03
N ASP A 204 -7.04 8.11 -4.00
CA ASP A 204 -6.72 8.38 -2.61
C ASP A 204 -5.48 7.60 -2.16
N GLY A 205 -5.30 6.38 -2.69
CA GLY A 205 -4.05 5.65 -2.52
C GLY A 205 -2.84 6.41 -3.07
N ALA A 206 -2.98 7.06 -4.23
CA ALA A 206 -1.94 7.91 -4.81
C ALA A 206 -1.69 9.17 -3.97
N GLN A 207 -2.74 9.79 -3.43
CA GLN A 207 -2.61 10.89 -2.46
C GLN A 207 -1.82 10.44 -1.22
N ALA A 208 -2.12 9.27 -0.66
CA ALA A 208 -1.40 8.74 0.50
C ALA A 208 0.10 8.58 0.23
N VAL A 209 0.48 8.13 -0.97
CA VAL A 209 1.89 8.03 -1.39
C VAL A 209 2.54 9.42 -1.43
N GLU A 210 1.91 10.41 -2.06
CA GLU A 210 2.43 11.79 -2.10
C GLU A 210 2.61 12.35 -0.68
N ARG A 211 1.59 12.17 0.19
CA ARG A 211 1.63 12.63 1.58
C ARG A 211 2.76 11.97 2.37
N ALA A 212 2.98 10.68 2.20
CA ALA A 212 4.08 9.97 2.83
C ALA A 212 5.45 10.47 2.36
N LEU A 213 5.61 10.74 1.06
CA LEU A 213 6.82 11.35 0.50
C LEU A 213 7.09 12.75 1.06
N ALA A 214 6.04 13.54 1.30
CA ALA A 214 6.17 14.91 1.79
C ALA A 214 6.42 14.99 3.31
N ALA A 215 5.74 14.14 4.09
CA ALA A 215 5.76 14.20 5.56
C ALA A 215 7.01 13.58 6.19
N ARG A 216 7.69 12.66 5.49
CA ARG A 216 8.78 11.87 6.05
C ARG A 216 10.14 12.32 5.50
N GLU A 217 10.90 13.04 6.31
CA GLU A 217 12.23 13.50 5.92
C GLU A 217 13.28 12.37 6.06
N PRO A 218 14.37 12.40 5.25
CA PRO A 218 15.52 11.51 5.45
C PRO A 218 15.98 11.49 6.91
N GLY A 219 16.26 10.29 7.43
CA GLY A 219 16.64 10.09 8.82
C GLY A 219 15.48 9.93 9.81
N SER A 220 14.23 9.99 9.36
CA SER A 220 13.08 9.80 10.24
C SER A 220 12.80 8.32 10.60
N GLY A 221 13.59 7.39 10.06
CA GLY A 221 13.46 5.98 10.35
C GLY A 221 12.28 5.30 9.65
N TYR A 222 11.78 4.20 10.22
CA TYR A 222 10.67 3.43 9.69
C TYR A 222 9.34 3.85 10.35
N ALA A 223 8.30 4.02 9.53
CA ALA A 223 6.93 4.17 9.99
C ALA A 223 5.96 3.35 9.11
N THR A 224 4.78 3.04 9.65
CA THR A 224 3.72 2.34 8.90
C THR A 224 2.37 2.99 9.17
N TYR A 225 1.49 2.98 8.16
CA TYR A 225 0.17 3.59 8.23
C TYR A 225 -0.86 2.73 7.48
N ILE A 226 -2.05 2.60 8.06
CA ILE A 226 -3.21 2.00 7.39
C ILE A 226 -3.80 3.03 6.43
N ILE A 227 -4.03 2.61 5.19
CA ILE A 227 -4.58 3.44 4.12
C ILE A 227 -5.85 2.78 3.59
N ALA A 228 -6.98 3.36 3.94
CA ALA A 228 -8.32 2.94 3.52
C ALA A 228 -9.16 4.16 3.13
N ALA A 229 -10.30 3.93 2.46
CA ALA A 229 -11.31 4.96 2.26
C ALA A 229 -11.90 5.39 3.62
N ALA A 230 -12.58 6.53 3.65
CA ALA A 230 -13.24 6.99 4.88
C ALA A 230 -14.45 6.12 5.26
N ASP A 231 -15.04 5.46 4.29
CA ASP A 231 -16.24 4.63 4.43
C ASP A 231 -15.98 3.17 4.05
N THR A 232 -17.04 2.36 4.11
CA THR A 232 -17.03 0.95 3.72
C THR A 232 -17.72 0.74 2.37
N VAL A 233 -17.53 -0.47 1.80
CA VAL A 233 -18.24 -0.89 0.57
C VAL A 233 -19.76 -1.10 0.79
N MET A 234 -20.26 -0.94 2.03
CA MET A 234 -21.66 -1.22 2.38
C MET A 234 -22.45 0.08 2.55
N ARG A 235 -23.77 0.04 2.24
CA ARG A 235 -24.71 1.13 2.53
C ARG A 235 -25.17 1.16 3.98
N ARG A 236 -25.15 0.00 4.64
CA ARG A 236 -25.50 -0.15 6.05
C ARG A 236 -24.44 0.52 6.93
N ASP A 237 -24.89 1.01 8.07
CA ASP A 237 -23.99 1.56 9.08
C ASP A 237 -23.02 0.50 9.60
N SER A 238 -21.77 0.90 9.79
CA SER A 238 -20.69 0.00 10.23
C SER A 238 -20.95 -0.59 11.61
N ALA A 239 -21.65 0.16 12.48
CA ALA A 239 -22.07 -0.32 13.79
C ALA A 239 -23.09 -1.46 13.68
N GLU A 240 -24.06 -1.39 12.74
CA GLU A 240 -25.03 -2.44 12.47
C GLU A 240 -24.39 -3.68 11.86
N LEU A 241 -23.42 -3.49 10.97
CA LEU A 241 -22.66 -4.59 10.37
C LEU A 241 -21.86 -5.35 11.44
N LEU A 242 -21.22 -4.62 12.36
CA LEU A 242 -20.48 -5.22 13.48
C LEU A 242 -21.40 -5.99 14.41
N GLU A 243 -22.59 -5.46 14.73
CA GLU A 243 -23.54 -6.14 15.59
C GLU A 243 -24.05 -7.43 14.97
N ALA A 244 -24.22 -7.46 13.65
CA ALA A 244 -24.69 -8.65 12.93
C ALA A 244 -23.59 -9.71 12.76
N GLU A 245 -22.36 -9.31 12.41
CA GLU A 245 -21.31 -10.23 11.97
C GLU A 245 -20.22 -10.49 13.03
N PHE A 246 -20.03 -9.55 13.96
CA PHE A 246 -18.99 -9.59 14.99
C PHE A 246 -19.50 -9.04 16.34
N PRO A 247 -20.62 -9.58 16.89
CA PRO A 247 -21.27 -9.02 18.09
C PRO A 247 -20.35 -8.99 19.33
N GLU A 248 -19.40 -9.92 19.42
CA GLU A 248 -18.49 -10.04 20.56
C GLU A 248 -17.21 -9.18 20.45
N VAL A 249 -16.98 -8.53 19.29
CA VAL A 249 -15.75 -7.73 19.07
C VAL A 249 -15.84 -6.40 19.79
N PRO A 250 -14.91 -6.10 20.71
CA PRO A 250 -14.88 -4.82 21.42
C PRO A 250 -14.70 -3.65 20.44
N ARG A 251 -15.42 -2.55 20.72
CA ARG A 251 -15.25 -1.28 20.03
C ARG A 251 -14.37 -0.36 20.89
N SER A 252 -13.24 0.07 20.36
CA SER A 252 -12.31 0.97 21.07
C SER A 252 -12.86 2.40 21.21
N ARG A 253 -13.82 2.76 20.36
CA ARG A 253 -14.57 4.02 20.37
C ARG A 253 -15.94 3.84 19.69
N PRO A 254 -16.86 4.81 19.81
CA PRO A 254 -18.08 4.82 19.01
C PRO A 254 -17.77 4.75 17.51
N ILE A 255 -18.62 4.04 16.76
CA ILE A 255 -18.56 3.91 15.31
C ILE A 255 -19.73 4.70 14.73
N GLU A 256 -19.45 5.62 13.83
CA GLU A 256 -20.45 6.53 13.27
C GLU A 256 -20.74 6.23 11.80
N GLY A 257 -22.03 6.07 11.47
CA GLY A 257 -22.49 5.83 10.10
C GLY A 257 -21.71 4.70 9.42
N ARG A 258 -21.19 4.98 8.24
CA ARG A 258 -20.48 4.00 7.40
C ARG A 258 -18.95 4.10 7.49
N GLU A 259 -18.43 4.71 8.57
CA GLU A 259 -16.98 4.86 8.70
C GLU A 259 -16.22 3.53 8.60
N THR A 260 -15.03 3.59 8.02
CA THR A 260 -14.15 2.43 7.91
C THR A 260 -13.78 1.85 9.29
N LEU A 261 -13.68 0.52 9.34
CA LEU A 261 -13.23 -0.21 10.53
C LEU A 261 -11.71 -0.47 10.53
N LEU A 262 -11.01 0.08 9.55
CA LEU A 262 -9.56 0.17 9.48
C LEU A 262 -9.19 1.62 9.81
N SER A 263 -8.63 1.88 10.99
CA SER A 263 -8.35 3.25 11.43
C SER A 263 -7.32 3.93 10.53
N ILE A 264 -7.72 5.05 9.94
CA ILE A 264 -6.84 5.93 9.16
C ILE A 264 -6.38 7.15 9.98
N ASP A 265 -6.61 7.14 11.28
CA ASP A 265 -6.36 8.30 12.16
C ASP A 265 -4.87 8.65 12.25
N ALA A 266 -3.98 7.66 12.26
CA ALA A 266 -2.54 7.90 12.24
C ALA A 266 -2.09 8.53 10.92
N ALA A 267 -2.58 8.02 9.78
CA ALA A 267 -2.30 8.60 8.47
C ALA A 267 -2.82 10.03 8.34
N ARG A 268 -4.02 10.31 8.84
CA ARG A 268 -4.58 11.67 8.89
C ARG A 268 -3.71 12.62 9.70
N ARG A 269 -3.38 12.24 10.92
CA ARG A 269 -2.63 13.07 11.86
C ARG A 269 -1.19 13.32 11.42
N GLU A 270 -0.51 12.30 10.92
CA GLU A 270 0.94 12.32 10.69
C GLU A 270 1.34 12.60 9.24
N LEU A 271 0.50 12.19 8.29
CA LEU A 271 0.75 12.42 6.87
C LEU A 271 -0.13 13.54 6.29
N GLY A 272 -1.23 13.91 6.93
CA GLY A 272 -2.26 14.75 6.33
C GLY A 272 -3.03 14.02 5.24
N TYR A 273 -3.19 12.71 5.38
CA TYR A 273 -3.99 11.89 4.47
C TYR A 273 -5.48 12.20 4.65
N GLU A 274 -6.17 12.52 3.57
CA GLU A 274 -7.61 12.82 3.56
C GLU A 274 -8.24 12.16 2.34
N PRO A 275 -8.79 10.93 2.49
CA PRO A 275 -9.52 10.28 1.40
C PRO A 275 -10.77 11.08 1.07
N VAL A 276 -10.97 11.37 -0.22
CA VAL A 276 -12.07 12.19 -0.72
C VAL A 276 -13.01 11.43 -1.65
N HIS A 277 -12.62 10.25 -2.11
CA HIS A 277 -13.41 9.45 -3.04
C HIS A 277 -14.23 8.41 -2.28
N SER A 278 -15.56 8.48 -2.46
CA SER A 278 -16.49 7.46 -2.02
C SER A 278 -17.18 6.82 -3.24
N TRP A 279 -17.32 5.50 -3.22
CA TRP A 279 -18.04 4.78 -4.26
C TRP A 279 -19.51 5.23 -4.43
N LEU A 280 -20.08 5.89 -3.42
CA LEU A 280 -21.45 6.41 -3.49
C LEU A 280 -21.55 7.72 -4.27
N ASP A 281 -20.45 8.46 -4.41
CA ASP A 281 -20.41 9.74 -5.10
C ASP A 281 -20.14 9.58 -6.61
N GLU A 282 -19.74 8.40 -7.05
CA GLU A 282 -19.31 8.07 -8.43
C GLU A 282 -20.47 7.48 -9.28
N ARG A 283 -21.73 7.91 -9.11
CA ARG A 283 -22.90 7.40 -9.86
C ARG A 283 -23.20 8.21 -11.11
#